data_2fc92bd30cc8f915e447433cf64b837d
#
_entry.id   2fc92bd30cc8f915e447433cf64b837d
#
_cell.length_a   1.000
_cell.length_b   1.000
_cell.length_c   1.000
_cell.angle_alpha   90.00
_cell.angle_beta   90.00
_cell.angle_gamma   90.00
#
_symmetry.space_group_name_H-M   'P 1'
#
loop_
_entity.id
_entity.type
_entity.pdbx_description
1 polymer ?
#
loop_
_entity_poly.entity_id
_entity_poly.type
_entity_poly.pdbx_seq_one_letter_code
_entity_poly.pdbx_strand_id
1 'polypeptide(L)'
;MPLPMSRRAFAGTLGAAAGVAFLDTPVLGHVAQAAKHPRPTDAVILSSNENPYGPSPKALEAAASAAANRYPDGLEDGAREAIAKHHGVAVEQVLLGCGSSEILQMADDAFSGPGRKVVAAEPTFEAVLAYAKVARADGIRIPLTPDFRHDLPKMAAACDASTGLVYVCNPNNPTATVVTGDEMAAFAAAVPTSAAILVDEAYHHFVEDPRYRTSLELVEKHPNVVVARTFSKIYGMAGMRLGYAVSSKGTIAAMSPFASWADTNAAVLAAAVASLADPDLVPRQKKVLNDTRKWLVGELTKQGFRTMPSEANFVMIDVGGDVTPVIQAFRAQKILVGRKFPSLPNWLRVTVGKHEEVAAFLAALPGIVPAPTAAA
;
A
#
# COMPACT_ATOMS: atom_id res chain seq x y z
N MET A 1 -15.91 54.63 8.28
CA MET A 1 -16.26 53.65 7.21
C MET A 1 -15.01 52.87 6.85
N PRO A 2 -15.00 51.52 7.02
CA PRO A 2 -13.87 50.76 6.57
C PRO A 2 -13.90 50.64 5.04
N LEU A 3 -12.74 50.80 4.40
CA LEU A 3 -12.55 50.69 2.97
C LEU A 3 -12.88 49.25 2.49
N PRO A 4 -13.53 49.04 1.34
CA PRO A 4 -13.84 47.70 0.84
C PRO A 4 -12.57 46.97 0.46
N MET A 5 -12.38 45.80 1.04
CA MET A 5 -11.29 44.86 0.68
C MET A 5 -11.41 44.44 -0.79
N SER A 6 -10.29 44.49 -1.52
CA SER A 6 -10.26 44.03 -2.90
C SER A 6 -10.44 42.52 -2.99
N ARG A 7 -11.01 42.01 -4.10
CA ARG A 7 -11.17 40.58 -4.37
C ARG A 7 -9.87 39.77 -4.27
N ARG A 8 -8.71 40.39 -4.54
CA ARG A 8 -7.38 39.80 -4.37
C ARG A 8 -6.97 39.65 -2.90
N ALA A 9 -7.32 40.62 -2.05
CA ALA A 9 -7.02 40.56 -0.60
C ALA A 9 -7.92 39.51 0.09
N PHE A 10 -9.17 39.34 -0.35
CA PHE A 10 -10.09 38.32 0.15
C PHE A 10 -9.65 36.92 -0.23
N ALA A 11 -9.19 36.70 -1.46
CA ALA A 11 -8.65 35.39 -1.90
C ALA A 11 -7.35 35.03 -1.19
N GLY A 12 -6.49 36.02 -0.87
CA GLY A 12 -5.24 35.79 -0.13
C GLY A 12 -5.46 35.39 1.33
N THR A 13 -6.49 35.95 1.98
CA THR A 13 -6.81 35.64 3.40
C THR A 13 -7.49 34.27 3.55
N LEU A 14 -8.31 33.85 2.60
CA LEU A 14 -8.91 32.51 2.58
C LEU A 14 -7.87 31.42 2.27
N GLY A 15 -6.93 31.69 1.35
CA GLY A 15 -5.84 30.74 1.04
C GLY A 15 -4.88 30.51 2.21
N ALA A 16 -4.59 31.55 3.01
CA ALA A 16 -3.71 31.41 4.17
C ALA A 16 -4.38 30.70 5.36
N ALA A 17 -5.68 30.90 5.59
CA ALA A 17 -6.40 30.27 6.68
C ALA A 17 -6.74 28.80 6.41
N ALA A 18 -7.02 28.42 5.15
CA ALA A 18 -7.25 27.05 4.75
C ALA A 18 -5.95 26.21 4.71
N GLY A 19 -4.81 26.83 4.40
CA GLY A 19 -3.51 26.13 4.28
C GLY A 19 -2.94 25.63 5.61
N VAL A 20 -3.30 26.23 6.75
CA VAL A 20 -2.72 25.86 8.05
C VAL A 20 -3.46 24.70 8.73
N ALA A 21 -4.76 24.52 8.49
CA ALA A 21 -5.56 23.48 9.14
C ALA A 21 -5.40 22.09 8.50
N PHE A 22 -4.86 22.00 7.27
CA PHE A 22 -4.69 20.73 6.55
C PHE A 22 -3.29 20.10 6.64
N LEU A 23 -2.30 20.82 7.23
CA LEU A 23 -0.90 20.39 7.26
C LEU A 23 -0.59 19.30 8.31
N ASP A 24 -1.50 19.04 9.25
CA ASP A 24 -1.33 18.05 10.31
C ASP A 24 -2.00 16.69 10.02
N THR A 25 -2.55 16.49 8.83
CA THR A 25 -3.04 15.15 8.44
C THR A 25 -1.89 14.31 7.92
N PRO A 26 -1.71 13.04 8.36
CA PRO A 26 -0.60 12.17 7.92
C PRO A 26 -0.51 12.00 6.40
N VAL A 27 -1.62 12.04 5.70
CA VAL A 27 -1.68 11.89 4.22
C VAL A 27 -1.13 13.13 3.51
N LEU A 28 -1.52 14.33 3.94
CA LEU A 28 -1.01 15.58 3.36
C LEU A 28 0.42 15.88 3.84
N GLY A 29 0.80 15.44 5.02
CA GLY A 29 2.17 15.51 5.52
C GLY A 29 3.16 14.77 4.61
N HIS A 30 2.77 13.65 4.00
CA HIS A 30 3.59 12.92 3.03
C HIS A 30 3.82 13.70 1.73
N VAL A 31 2.78 14.34 1.19
CA VAL A 31 2.90 15.18 -0.02
C VAL A 31 3.76 16.41 0.25
N ALA A 32 3.54 17.09 1.39
CA ALA A 32 4.33 18.25 1.78
C ALA A 32 5.79 17.90 2.09
N GLN A 33 6.06 16.71 2.66
CA GLN A 33 7.40 16.24 2.96
C GLN A 33 8.17 15.81 1.69
N ALA A 34 7.49 15.22 0.71
CA ALA A 34 8.07 14.90 -0.60
C ALA A 34 8.45 16.17 -1.37
N ALA A 35 7.64 17.23 -1.28
CA ALA A 35 7.94 18.52 -1.91
C ALA A 35 9.15 19.24 -1.28
N LYS A 36 9.40 19.04 0.03
CA LYS A 36 10.54 19.67 0.74
C LYS A 36 11.90 19.07 0.41
N HIS A 37 11.93 17.84 -0.12
CA HIS A 37 13.17 17.12 -0.41
C HIS A 37 13.05 16.37 -1.75
N PRO A 38 13.26 17.05 -2.89
CA PRO A 38 13.23 16.39 -4.20
C PRO A 38 14.23 15.22 -4.21
N ARG A 39 13.85 14.14 -4.90
CA ARG A 39 14.75 12.98 -5.07
C ARG A 39 15.93 13.40 -5.92
N PRO A 40 17.20 13.19 -5.49
CA PRO A 40 18.35 13.37 -6.37
C PRO A 40 18.23 12.46 -7.58
N THR A 41 18.60 12.96 -8.76
CA THR A 41 18.49 12.21 -10.03
C THR A 41 19.42 11.00 -10.10
N ASP A 42 20.48 11.00 -9.29
CA ASP A 42 21.51 9.96 -9.17
C ASP A 42 21.43 9.16 -7.85
N ALA A 43 20.27 9.18 -7.17
CA ALA A 43 20.08 8.46 -5.93
C ALA A 43 19.67 7.01 -6.15
N VAL A 44 20.18 6.13 -5.30
CA VAL A 44 19.66 4.78 -5.06
C VAL A 44 18.34 4.88 -4.31
N ILE A 45 17.24 4.34 -4.87
CA ILE A 45 15.89 4.55 -4.33
C ILE A 45 15.36 3.26 -3.71
N LEU A 46 15.44 3.14 -2.38
CA LEU A 46 14.98 1.98 -1.60
C LEU A 46 13.91 2.40 -0.55
N SER A 47 13.05 3.37 -0.87
CA SER A 47 12.20 4.04 0.12
C SER A 47 10.71 3.72 0.03
N SER A 48 10.17 3.39 -1.14
CA SER A 48 8.73 3.45 -1.40
C SER A 48 8.11 2.12 -1.85
N ASN A 49 8.84 1.01 -1.67
CA ASN A 49 8.38 -0.32 -2.07
C ASN A 49 7.99 -0.37 -3.56
N GLU A 50 8.73 0.34 -4.39
CA GLU A 50 8.59 0.33 -5.84
C GLU A 50 9.28 -0.92 -6.42
N ASN A 51 8.88 -1.34 -7.61
CA ASN A 51 9.62 -2.35 -8.37
C ASN A 51 10.67 -1.64 -9.24
N PRO A 52 11.98 -1.86 -9.00
CA PRO A 52 13.04 -1.13 -9.67
C PRO A 52 13.19 -1.46 -11.16
N TYR A 53 12.56 -2.55 -11.60
CA TYR A 53 12.60 -2.97 -13.01
C TYR A 53 11.54 -2.28 -13.88
N GLY A 54 10.57 -1.59 -13.25
CA GLY A 54 9.49 -0.91 -13.95
C GLY A 54 8.50 -1.85 -14.64
N PRO A 55 7.62 -1.30 -15.50
CA PRO A 55 6.68 -2.06 -16.29
C PRO A 55 7.36 -2.95 -17.33
N SER A 56 6.69 -4.02 -17.79
CA SER A 56 7.20 -4.85 -18.88
C SER A 56 7.26 -4.07 -20.20
N PRO A 57 8.14 -4.47 -21.15
CA PRO A 57 8.17 -3.84 -22.48
C PRO A 57 6.81 -3.86 -23.18
N LYS A 58 6.05 -4.96 -23.07
CA LYS A 58 4.67 -5.05 -23.62
C LYS A 58 3.71 -4.05 -23.00
N ALA A 59 3.81 -3.83 -21.69
CA ALA A 59 3.00 -2.84 -20.99
C ALA A 59 3.34 -1.42 -21.42
N LEU A 60 4.63 -1.10 -21.60
CA LEU A 60 5.08 0.22 -22.09
C LEU A 60 4.65 0.48 -23.53
N GLU A 61 4.73 -0.52 -24.42
CA GLU A 61 4.27 -0.44 -25.80
C GLU A 61 2.75 -0.20 -25.87
N ALA A 62 1.97 -0.95 -25.08
CA ALA A 62 0.52 -0.77 -24.99
C ALA A 62 0.16 0.63 -24.45
N ALA A 63 0.86 1.10 -23.42
CA ALA A 63 0.68 2.44 -22.87
C ALA A 63 0.96 3.54 -23.91
N ALA A 64 2.05 3.41 -24.67
CA ALA A 64 2.44 4.38 -25.68
C ALA A 64 1.48 4.40 -26.89
N SER A 65 0.79 3.30 -27.15
CA SER A 65 -0.20 3.16 -28.23
C SER A 65 -1.60 3.61 -27.85
N ALA A 66 -1.85 3.90 -26.56
CA ALA A 66 -3.15 4.33 -26.09
C ALA A 66 -3.50 5.75 -26.56
N ALA A 67 -4.76 5.99 -26.91
CA ALA A 67 -5.25 7.28 -27.40
C ALA A 67 -5.35 8.31 -26.25
N ALA A 68 -4.26 9.03 -25.96
CA ALA A 68 -4.19 9.99 -24.87
C ALA A 68 -5.14 11.20 -24.98
N ASN A 69 -5.72 11.44 -26.16
CA ASN A 69 -6.64 12.55 -26.45
C ASN A 69 -8.12 12.14 -26.37
N ARG A 70 -8.43 10.96 -25.84
CA ARG A 70 -9.79 10.44 -25.69
C ARG A 70 -10.04 10.02 -24.25
N TYR A 71 -11.29 10.14 -23.80
CA TYR A 71 -11.73 9.53 -22.55
C TYR A 71 -11.61 8.00 -22.63
N PRO A 72 -11.28 7.32 -21.51
CA PRO A 72 -10.90 5.90 -21.52
C PRO A 72 -12.07 4.90 -21.50
N ASP A 73 -13.32 5.32 -21.72
CA ASP A 73 -14.55 4.56 -21.48
C ASP A 73 -14.48 3.07 -21.87
N GLY A 74 -14.18 2.77 -23.15
CA GLY A 74 -14.03 1.38 -23.62
C GLY A 74 -12.79 0.65 -23.10
N LEU A 75 -11.75 1.39 -22.68
CA LEU A 75 -10.55 0.80 -22.08
C LEU A 75 -10.78 0.40 -20.62
N GLU A 76 -11.62 1.14 -19.88
CA GLU A 76 -12.02 0.78 -18.53
C GLU A 76 -12.78 -0.55 -18.52
N ASP A 77 -13.74 -0.72 -19.42
CA ASP A 77 -14.48 -1.98 -19.56
C ASP A 77 -13.55 -3.13 -19.92
N GLY A 78 -12.66 -2.94 -20.91
CA GLY A 78 -11.67 -3.93 -21.29
C GLY A 78 -10.70 -4.31 -20.15
N ALA A 79 -10.28 -3.35 -19.32
CA ALA A 79 -9.45 -3.63 -18.16
C ALA A 79 -10.22 -4.39 -17.06
N ARG A 80 -11.49 -4.04 -16.80
CA ARG A 80 -12.36 -4.77 -15.88
C ARG A 80 -12.60 -6.22 -16.33
N GLU A 81 -12.86 -6.42 -17.63
CA GLU A 81 -13.00 -7.74 -18.23
C GLU A 81 -11.73 -8.57 -18.11
N ALA A 82 -10.56 -7.97 -18.39
CA ALA A 82 -9.27 -8.65 -18.25
C ALA A 82 -8.98 -9.08 -16.80
N ILE A 83 -9.26 -8.20 -15.82
CA ILE A 83 -9.11 -8.50 -14.40
C ILE A 83 -10.10 -9.59 -13.96
N ALA A 84 -11.37 -9.48 -14.37
CA ALA A 84 -12.40 -10.47 -14.06
C ALA A 84 -12.03 -11.85 -14.61
N LYS A 85 -11.59 -11.92 -15.86
CA LYS A 85 -11.08 -13.16 -16.48
C LYS A 85 -9.86 -13.71 -15.76
N HIS A 86 -8.90 -12.86 -15.37
CA HIS A 86 -7.69 -13.26 -14.65
C HIS A 86 -8.00 -13.93 -13.32
N HIS A 87 -9.06 -13.48 -12.64
CA HIS A 87 -9.47 -14.03 -11.33
C HIS A 87 -10.62 -15.03 -11.39
N GLY A 88 -11.20 -15.28 -12.56
CA GLY A 88 -12.35 -16.19 -12.71
C GLY A 88 -13.63 -15.65 -12.03
N VAL A 89 -13.81 -14.34 -11.98
CA VAL A 89 -14.99 -13.66 -11.38
C VAL A 89 -15.83 -12.95 -12.43
N ALA A 90 -17.03 -12.52 -12.06
CA ALA A 90 -17.85 -11.71 -12.96
C ALA A 90 -17.35 -10.26 -13.03
N VAL A 91 -17.56 -9.57 -14.16
CA VAL A 91 -17.11 -8.18 -14.37
C VAL A 91 -17.68 -7.22 -13.32
N GLU A 92 -18.93 -7.46 -12.89
CA GLU A 92 -19.61 -6.66 -11.85
C GLU A 92 -19.02 -6.87 -10.43
N GLN A 93 -18.10 -7.80 -10.27
CA GLN A 93 -17.34 -8.01 -9.04
C GLN A 93 -16.03 -7.23 -9.02
N VAL A 94 -15.71 -6.47 -10.07
CA VAL A 94 -14.47 -5.71 -10.20
C VAL A 94 -14.76 -4.20 -10.21
N LEU A 95 -14.05 -3.45 -9.38
CA LEU A 95 -14.05 -1.98 -9.33
C LEU A 95 -12.63 -1.48 -9.55
N LEU A 96 -12.44 -0.55 -10.49
CA LEU A 96 -11.15 0.11 -10.76
C LEU A 96 -10.98 1.34 -9.87
N GLY A 97 -9.73 1.80 -9.74
CA GLY A 97 -9.40 3.06 -9.09
C GLY A 97 -7.99 3.54 -9.45
N CYS A 98 -7.74 4.84 -9.29
CA CYS A 98 -6.46 5.50 -9.50
C CYS A 98 -5.41 5.05 -8.45
N GLY A 99 -4.95 3.81 -8.56
CA GLY A 99 -4.20 3.06 -7.56
C GLY A 99 -5.11 2.44 -6.51
N SER A 100 -4.58 1.43 -5.78
CA SER A 100 -5.33 0.82 -4.67
C SER A 100 -5.67 1.83 -3.56
N SER A 101 -4.98 2.96 -3.47
CA SER A 101 -5.30 4.00 -2.48
C SER A 101 -6.71 4.56 -2.66
N GLU A 102 -7.19 4.72 -3.88
CA GLU A 102 -8.57 5.14 -4.14
C GLU A 102 -9.57 4.02 -3.79
N ILE A 103 -9.22 2.76 -4.06
CA ILE A 103 -10.02 1.61 -3.60
C ILE A 103 -10.19 1.63 -2.08
N LEU A 104 -9.09 1.89 -1.34
CA LEU A 104 -9.14 2.00 0.12
C LEU A 104 -10.04 3.16 0.57
N GLN A 105 -9.97 4.30 -0.13
CA GLN A 105 -10.80 5.46 0.13
C GLN A 105 -12.27 5.19 -0.15
N MET A 106 -12.61 4.62 -1.32
CA MET A 106 -13.98 4.25 -1.68
C MET A 106 -14.60 3.28 -0.65
N ALA A 107 -13.80 2.32 -0.16
CA ALA A 107 -14.27 1.40 0.90
C ALA A 107 -14.51 2.15 2.22
N ASP A 108 -13.62 3.08 2.59
CA ASP A 108 -13.82 3.90 3.78
C ASP A 108 -15.08 4.76 3.66
N ASP A 109 -15.23 5.50 2.56
CA ASP A 109 -16.39 6.38 2.30
C ASP A 109 -17.71 5.61 2.26
N ALA A 110 -17.71 4.37 1.74
CA ALA A 110 -18.91 3.52 1.66
C ALA A 110 -19.31 2.92 3.02
N PHE A 111 -18.32 2.55 3.84
CA PHE A 111 -18.58 1.70 5.00
C PHE A 111 -18.26 2.36 6.34
N SER A 112 -17.52 3.49 6.40
CA SER A 112 -17.24 4.22 7.63
C SER A 112 -17.99 5.55 7.74
N GLY A 113 -17.86 6.22 8.89
CA GLY A 113 -18.48 7.52 9.13
C GLY A 113 -18.92 7.70 10.59
N PRO A 114 -19.68 8.77 10.89
CA PRO A 114 -20.19 8.99 12.25
C PRO A 114 -21.04 7.80 12.73
N GLY A 115 -20.63 7.19 13.85
CA GLY A 115 -21.30 6.01 14.41
C GLY A 115 -20.97 4.68 13.71
N ARG A 116 -20.07 4.69 12.71
CA ARG A 116 -19.57 3.50 11.99
C ARG A 116 -18.05 3.47 12.05
N LYS A 117 -17.52 2.86 13.11
CA LYS A 117 -16.07 2.82 13.39
C LYS A 117 -15.27 1.96 12.41
N VAL A 118 -13.98 2.27 12.32
CA VAL A 118 -12.99 1.47 11.59
C VAL A 118 -12.09 0.73 12.58
N VAL A 119 -11.87 -0.56 12.37
CA VAL A 119 -10.93 -1.37 13.13
C VAL A 119 -9.72 -1.71 12.26
N ALA A 120 -8.51 -1.43 12.73
CA ALA A 120 -7.27 -1.74 12.02
C ALA A 120 -6.15 -2.07 12.99
N ALA A 121 -5.13 -2.77 12.53
CA ALA A 121 -3.91 -3.00 13.31
C ALA A 121 -3.05 -1.72 13.42
N GLU A 122 -2.15 -1.69 14.41
CA GLU A 122 -1.14 -0.64 14.59
C GLU A 122 0.24 -1.28 14.90
N PRO A 123 1.29 -1.05 14.06
CA PRO A 123 1.26 -0.34 12.80
C PRO A 123 0.74 -1.17 11.62
N THR A 124 0.07 -0.48 10.70
CA THR A 124 -0.30 -0.98 9.38
C THR A 124 -0.19 0.15 8.35
N PHE A 125 -0.65 -0.05 7.11
CA PHE A 125 -0.70 1.04 6.14
C PHE A 125 -1.75 2.09 6.56
N GLU A 126 -1.31 3.30 6.81
CA GLU A 126 -2.03 4.33 7.58
C GLU A 126 -3.20 4.98 6.82
N ALA A 127 -3.31 4.76 5.50
CA ALA A 127 -4.25 5.50 4.66
C ALA A 127 -5.71 5.35 5.12
N VAL A 128 -6.16 4.13 5.43
CA VAL A 128 -7.55 3.86 5.83
C VAL A 128 -7.89 4.60 7.12
N LEU A 129 -7.01 4.59 8.13
CA LEU A 129 -7.24 5.34 9.37
C LEU A 129 -7.20 6.87 9.18
N ALA A 130 -6.46 7.34 8.16
CA ALA A 130 -6.46 8.74 7.79
C ALA A 130 -7.77 9.14 7.07
N TYR A 131 -8.30 8.28 6.19
CA TYR A 131 -9.60 8.48 5.55
C TYR A 131 -10.72 8.44 6.57
N ALA A 132 -10.74 7.46 7.48
CA ALA A 132 -11.69 7.37 8.58
C ALA A 132 -11.76 8.66 9.42
N LYS A 133 -10.60 9.27 9.71
CA LYS A 133 -10.56 10.56 10.41
C LYS A 133 -11.23 11.68 9.60
N VAL A 134 -11.05 11.72 8.27
CA VAL A 134 -11.72 12.69 7.38
C VAL A 134 -13.22 12.43 7.35
N ALA A 135 -13.63 11.16 7.27
CA ALA A 135 -15.02 10.73 7.33
C ALA A 135 -15.66 10.89 8.72
N ARG A 136 -14.91 11.35 9.73
CA ARG A 136 -15.34 11.49 11.14
C ARG A 136 -15.77 10.15 11.76
N ALA A 137 -15.17 9.06 11.33
CA ALA A 137 -15.31 7.75 11.94
C ALA A 137 -14.28 7.55 13.06
N ASP A 138 -14.66 6.82 14.09
CA ASP A 138 -13.73 6.40 15.14
C ASP A 138 -12.79 5.31 14.61
N GLY A 139 -11.47 5.50 14.75
CA GLY A 139 -10.45 4.53 14.37
C GLY A 139 -9.96 3.74 15.59
N ILE A 140 -10.31 2.46 15.67
CA ILE A 140 -9.84 1.53 16.70
C ILE A 140 -8.56 0.87 16.25
N ARG A 141 -7.48 1.05 17.01
CA ARG A 141 -6.14 0.55 16.69
C ARG A 141 -5.80 -0.64 17.59
N ILE A 142 -5.52 -1.78 16.97
CA ILE A 142 -5.17 -3.02 17.66
C ILE A 142 -3.66 -3.24 17.51
N PRO A 143 -2.88 -3.31 18.60
CA PRO A 143 -1.46 -3.61 18.53
C PRO A 143 -1.19 -4.93 17.80
N LEU A 144 -0.09 -4.98 17.04
CA LEU A 144 0.38 -6.23 16.44
C LEU A 144 0.76 -7.24 17.53
N THR A 145 0.82 -8.50 17.16
CA THR A 145 1.38 -9.56 17.99
C THR A 145 2.89 -9.36 18.23
N PRO A 146 3.53 -10.03 19.22
CA PRO A 146 4.97 -9.90 19.47
C PRO A 146 5.86 -10.27 18.27
N ASP A 147 5.36 -11.09 17.33
CA ASP A 147 5.99 -11.45 16.06
C ASP A 147 5.59 -10.52 14.89
N PHE A 148 5.07 -9.33 15.20
CA PHE A 148 4.72 -8.25 14.28
C PHE A 148 3.62 -8.58 13.27
N ARG A 149 2.74 -9.56 13.56
CA ARG A 149 1.59 -9.94 12.73
C ARG A 149 0.32 -9.24 13.20
N HIS A 150 -0.68 -9.16 12.33
CA HIS A 150 -2.02 -8.75 12.76
C HIS A 150 -2.56 -9.70 13.85
N ASP A 151 -3.04 -9.15 14.97
CA ASP A 151 -3.76 -9.90 16.01
C ASP A 151 -5.23 -10.02 15.61
N LEU A 152 -5.52 -10.89 14.65
CA LEU A 152 -6.86 -11.07 14.10
C LEU A 152 -7.90 -11.43 15.16
N PRO A 153 -7.61 -12.28 16.17
CA PRO A 153 -8.55 -12.53 17.28
C PRO A 153 -8.91 -11.26 18.04
N LYS A 154 -7.95 -10.39 18.38
CA LYS A 154 -8.24 -9.13 19.06
C LYS A 154 -8.94 -8.13 18.14
N MET A 155 -8.60 -8.11 16.85
CA MET A 155 -9.31 -7.28 15.88
C MET A 155 -10.78 -7.70 15.76
N ALA A 156 -11.08 -9.00 15.71
CA ALA A 156 -12.44 -9.52 15.68
C ALA A 156 -13.22 -9.18 16.98
N ALA A 157 -12.57 -9.34 18.14
CA ALA A 157 -13.15 -9.00 19.43
C ALA A 157 -13.46 -7.49 19.60
N ALA A 158 -12.78 -6.62 18.86
CA ALA A 158 -13.04 -5.18 18.84
C ALA A 158 -14.21 -4.79 17.91
N CYS A 159 -14.72 -5.74 17.11
CA CYS A 159 -15.85 -5.51 16.22
C CYS A 159 -17.19 -5.70 16.95
N ASP A 160 -18.14 -4.83 16.67
CA ASP A 160 -19.51 -4.88 17.15
C ASP A 160 -20.50 -4.30 16.11
N ALA A 161 -21.75 -4.07 16.50
CA ALA A 161 -22.78 -3.53 15.62
C ALA A 161 -22.48 -2.12 15.07
N SER A 162 -21.60 -1.36 15.72
CA SER A 162 -21.14 -0.04 15.25
C SER A 162 -19.93 -0.12 14.32
N THR A 163 -19.37 -1.31 14.05
CA THR A 163 -18.26 -1.48 13.16
C THR A 163 -18.74 -1.37 11.70
N GLY A 164 -18.20 -0.42 10.97
CA GLY A 164 -18.49 -0.24 9.54
C GLY A 164 -17.44 -0.88 8.65
N LEU A 165 -16.15 -0.76 9.02
CA LEU A 165 -15.03 -1.25 8.22
C LEU A 165 -13.97 -1.90 9.11
N VAL A 166 -13.42 -3.02 8.66
CA VAL A 166 -12.23 -3.65 9.25
C VAL A 166 -11.15 -3.72 8.18
N TYR A 167 -9.96 -3.24 8.48
CA TYR A 167 -8.85 -3.19 7.53
C TYR A 167 -7.74 -4.17 7.90
N VAL A 168 -7.37 -5.03 6.95
CA VAL A 168 -6.26 -5.99 7.06
C VAL A 168 -5.32 -5.81 5.88
N CYS A 169 -4.07 -5.44 6.12
CA CYS A 169 -3.02 -5.39 5.09
C CYS A 169 -2.23 -6.70 5.13
N ASN A 170 -2.31 -7.53 4.09
CA ASN A 170 -1.72 -8.86 4.09
C ASN A 170 -1.06 -9.22 2.75
N PRO A 171 0.26 -9.19 2.63
CA PRO A 171 1.30 -8.86 3.65
C PRO A 171 1.22 -7.45 4.21
N ASN A 172 1.53 -7.30 5.50
CA ASN A 172 1.42 -6.00 6.19
C ASN A 172 2.52 -5.02 5.78
N ASN A 173 2.18 -3.76 5.67
CA ASN A 173 3.10 -2.65 5.57
C ASN A 173 2.98 -1.79 6.85
N PRO A 174 4.06 -1.66 7.69
CA PRO A 174 5.46 -1.79 7.30
C PRO A 174 6.15 -3.11 7.64
N THR A 175 5.54 -4.08 8.30
CA THR A 175 6.24 -5.23 8.87
C THR A 175 6.59 -6.34 7.87
N ALA A 176 5.95 -6.38 6.71
CA ALA A 176 6.05 -7.43 5.68
C ALA A 176 5.61 -8.83 6.14
N THR A 177 5.06 -8.96 7.34
CA THR A 177 4.54 -10.21 7.90
C THR A 177 3.19 -10.57 7.29
N VAL A 178 2.82 -11.84 7.37
CA VAL A 178 1.55 -12.35 6.84
C VAL A 178 0.71 -13.02 7.92
N VAL A 179 -0.58 -13.02 7.73
CA VAL A 179 -1.52 -13.95 8.36
C VAL A 179 -1.89 -15.04 7.36
N THR A 180 -2.15 -16.24 7.85
CA THR A 180 -2.42 -17.42 7.01
C THR A 180 -3.85 -17.40 6.45
N GLY A 181 -4.10 -18.21 5.42
CA GLY A 181 -5.45 -18.35 4.85
C GLY A 181 -6.46 -18.89 5.87
N ASP A 182 -6.05 -19.80 6.76
CA ASP A 182 -6.94 -20.33 7.81
C ASP A 182 -7.28 -19.28 8.85
N GLU A 183 -6.30 -18.46 9.26
CA GLU A 183 -6.52 -17.31 10.18
C GLU A 183 -7.46 -16.29 9.55
N MET A 184 -7.30 -15.97 8.25
CA MET A 184 -8.19 -15.06 7.54
C MET A 184 -9.62 -15.61 7.41
N ALA A 185 -9.77 -16.91 7.15
CA ALA A 185 -11.09 -17.54 7.08
C ALA A 185 -11.81 -17.53 8.44
N ALA A 186 -11.09 -17.85 9.52
CA ALA A 186 -11.62 -17.77 10.89
C ALA A 186 -12.01 -16.32 11.26
N PHE A 187 -11.18 -15.35 10.87
CA PHE A 187 -11.44 -13.93 11.08
C PHE A 187 -12.69 -13.47 10.32
N ALA A 188 -12.82 -13.79 9.04
CA ALA A 188 -13.97 -13.42 8.23
C ALA A 188 -15.28 -13.99 8.80
N ALA A 189 -15.24 -15.18 9.37
CA ALA A 189 -16.40 -15.80 10.03
C ALA A 189 -16.75 -15.15 11.39
N ALA A 190 -15.78 -14.53 12.06
CA ALA A 190 -15.97 -13.91 13.38
C ALA A 190 -16.41 -12.44 13.30
N VAL A 191 -16.10 -11.74 12.23
CA VAL A 191 -16.49 -10.32 12.02
C VAL A 191 -17.99 -10.25 11.69
N PRO A 192 -18.76 -9.30 12.29
CA PRO A 192 -20.16 -9.09 11.94
C PRO A 192 -20.37 -8.86 10.43
N THR A 193 -21.35 -9.52 9.84
CA THR A 193 -21.63 -9.40 8.39
C THR A 193 -22.08 -8.01 7.96
N SER A 194 -22.46 -7.14 8.90
CA SER A 194 -22.74 -5.72 8.69
C SER A 194 -21.50 -4.86 8.48
N ALA A 195 -20.32 -5.34 8.87
CA ALA A 195 -19.05 -4.67 8.65
C ALA A 195 -18.38 -5.17 7.38
N ALA A 196 -17.84 -4.28 6.56
CA ALA A 196 -16.98 -4.66 5.44
C ALA A 196 -15.58 -5.07 5.95
N ILE A 197 -14.98 -6.10 5.33
CA ILE A 197 -13.62 -6.56 5.61
C ILE A 197 -12.77 -6.19 4.39
N LEU A 198 -12.00 -5.12 4.50
CA LEU A 198 -11.10 -4.66 3.45
C LEU A 198 -9.73 -5.31 3.62
N VAL A 199 -9.36 -6.19 2.70
CA VAL A 199 -8.07 -6.87 2.69
C VAL A 199 -7.20 -6.25 1.60
N ASP A 200 -6.14 -5.56 2.01
CA ASP A 200 -5.16 -4.96 1.10
C ASP A 200 -4.07 -6.00 0.76
N GLU A 201 -4.16 -6.55 -0.43
CA GLU A 201 -3.23 -7.54 -0.97
C GLU A 201 -2.18 -6.92 -1.92
N ALA A 202 -1.74 -5.69 -1.68
CA ALA A 202 -0.76 -5.01 -2.53
C ALA A 202 0.54 -5.81 -2.74
N TYR A 203 0.91 -6.66 -1.80
CA TYR A 203 2.17 -7.43 -1.82
C TYR A 203 1.98 -8.93 -2.01
N HIS A 204 0.77 -9.43 -2.21
CA HIS A 204 0.44 -10.87 -2.24
C HIS A 204 1.28 -11.70 -3.23
N HIS A 205 1.72 -11.10 -4.34
CA HIS A 205 2.51 -11.79 -5.36
C HIS A 205 3.91 -12.22 -4.85
N PHE A 206 4.45 -11.54 -3.82
CA PHE A 206 5.80 -11.83 -3.28
C PHE A 206 5.81 -12.96 -2.27
N VAL A 207 4.65 -13.38 -1.78
CA VAL A 207 4.55 -14.36 -0.69
C VAL A 207 5.07 -15.73 -1.12
N GLU A 208 5.88 -16.33 -0.25
CA GLU A 208 6.41 -17.70 -0.40
C GLU A 208 5.95 -18.63 0.72
N ASP A 209 5.34 -18.11 1.80
CA ASP A 209 4.77 -18.94 2.87
C ASP A 209 3.61 -19.79 2.31
N PRO A 210 3.72 -21.13 2.31
CA PRO A 210 2.69 -22.02 1.75
C PRO A 210 1.36 -21.99 2.53
N ARG A 211 1.33 -21.44 3.72
CA ARG A 211 0.11 -21.27 4.53
C ARG A 211 -0.70 -20.04 4.13
N TYR A 212 -0.09 -19.13 3.39
CA TYR A 212 -0.79 -17.98 2.85
C TYR A 212 -1.75 -18.42 1.74
N ARG A 213 -2.96 -17.88 1.78
CA ARG A 213 -3.93 -17.94 0.67
C ARG A 213 -4.51 -16.56 0.44
N THR A 214 -4.83 -16.25 -0.80
CA THR A 214 -5.50 -15.00 -1.14
C THR A 214 -6.91 -14.96 -0.54
N SER A 215 -7.29 -13.79 -0.05
CA SER A 215 -8.64 -13.57 0.47
C SER A 215 -9.72 -13.51 -0.63
N LEU A 216 -9.33 -13.59 -1.91
CA LEU A 216 -10.31 -13.78 -3.00
C LEU A 216 -11.13 -15.05 -2.83
N GLU A 217 -10.54 -16.12 -2.25
CA GLU A 217 -11.24 -17.36 -1.95
C GLU A 217 -12.38 -17.21 -0.93
N LEU A 218 -12.37 -16.09 -0.17
CA LEU A 218 -13.39 -15.81 0.84
C LEU A 218 -14.60 -15.05 0.29
N VAL A 219 -14.47 -14.38 -0.86
CA VAL A 219 -15.49 -13.46 -1.39
C VAL A 219 -16.83 -14.14 -1.65
N GLU A 220 -16.81 -15.40 -2.10
CA GLU A 220 -18.03 -16.16 -2.38
C GLU A 220 -18.81 -16.46 -1.08
N LYS A 221 -18.10 -16.84 -0.01
CA LYS A 221 -18.70 -17.24 1.28
C LYS A 221 -18.99 -16.05 2.19
N HIS A 222 -18.21 -14.97 2.04
CA HIS A 222 -18.28 -13.76 2.85
C HIS A 222 -18.42 -12.55 1.92
N PRO A 223 -19.66 -12.20 1.50
CA PRO A 223 -19.91 -11.16 0.50
C PRO A 223 -19.50 -9.75 0.95
N ASN A 224 -19.21 -9.56 2.24
CA ASN A 224 -18.68 -8.35 2.84
C ASN A 224 -17.14 -8.25 2.77
N VAL A 225 -16.44 -9.25 2.23
CA VAL A 225 -14.99 -9.19 1.99
C VAL A 225 -14.72 -8.42 0.71
N VAL A 226 -13.83 -7.42 0.80
CA VAL A 226 -13.30 -6.62 -0.31
C VAL A 226 -11.81 -6.89 -0.39
N VAL A 227 -11.31 -7.39 -1.52
CA VAL A 227 -9.88 -7.58 -1.75
C VAL A 227 -9.37 -6.45 -2.65
N ALA A 228 -8.50 -5.61 -2.11
CA ALA A 228 -7.85 -4.52 -2.84
C ALA A 228 -6.49 -4.98 -3.39
N ARG A 229 -6.22 -4.71 -4.66
CA ARG A 229 -4.95 -5.02 -5.35
C ARG A 229 -4.44 -3.85 -6.18
N THR A 230 -3.19 -3.90 -6.55
CA THR A 230 -2.51 -2.79 -7.25
C THR A 230 -1.57 -3.28 -8.35
N PHE A 231 -1.46 -2.49 -9.42
CA PHE A 231 -0.43 -2.64 -10.42
C PHE A 231 0.90 -1.93 -10.03
N SER A 232 0.93 -1.22 -8.89
CA SER A 232 2.08 -0.44 -8.45
C SER A 232 3.30 -1.30 -8.06
N LYS A 233 3.11 -2.57 -7.63
CA LYS A 233 4.17 -3.38 -7.01
C LYS A 233 4.78 -4.37 -8.00
N ILE A 234 4.28 -5.60 -8.09
CA ILE A 234 4.88 -6.63 -8.95
C ILE A 234 4.91 -6.23 -10.44
N TYR A 235 3.91 -5.50 -10.91
CA TYR A 235 3.81 -5.04 -12.30
C TYR A 235 4.68 -3.81 -12.61
N GLY A 236 5.30 -3.17 -11.60
CA GLY A 236 6.21 -2.03 -11.80
C GLY A 236 5.54 -0.71 -12.23
N MET A 237 4.24 -0.57 -12.07
CA MET A 237 3.44 0.54 -12.61
C MET A 237 3.07 1.59 -11.54
N ALA A 238 3.92 1.79 -10.50
CA ALA A 238 3.61 2.66 -9.37
C ALA A 238 3.26 4.11 -9.79
N GLY A 239 3.97 4.67 -10.77
CA GLY A 239 3.75 6.02 -11.29
C GLY A 239 2.55 6.14 -12.24
N MET A 240 2.04 5.03 -12.79
CA MET A 240 0.94 5.04 -13.77
C MET A 240 -0.44 5.06 -13.10
N ARG A 241 -0.54 4.64 -11.86
CA ARG A 241 -1.71 4.73 -10.99
C ARG A 241 -2.92 3.88 -11.40
N LEU A 242 -2.85 2.56 -11.15
CA LEU A 242 -4.01 1.67 -11.26
C LEU A 242 -4.05 0.68 -10.08
N GLY A 243 -5.24 0.50 -9.53
CA GLY A 243 -5.60 -0.54 -8.58
C GLY A 243 -7.02 -1.02 -8.85
N TYR A 244 -7.42 -2.07 -8.17
CA TYR A 244 -8.75 -2.61 -8.29
C TYR A 244 -9.19 -3.30 -7.01
N ALA A 245 -10.51 -3.38 -6.84
CA ALA A 245 -11.15 -4.24 -5.85
C ALA A 245 -11.82 -5.43 -6.53
N VAL A 246 -11.84 -6.56 -5.82
CA VAL A 246 -12.73 -7.70 -6.12
C VAL A 246 -13.57 -7.97 -4.88
N SER A 247 -14.90 -8.04 -5.07
CA SER A 247 -15.85 -8.34 -3.99
C SER A 247 -17.16 -8.93 -4.54
N SER A 248 -18.15 -9.12 -3.69
CA SER A 248 -19.51 -9.42 -4.15
C SER A 248 -20.08 -8.27 -4.97
N LYS A 249 -21.01 -8.55 -5.89
CA LYS A 249 -21.68 -7.54 -6.71
C LYS A 249 -22.37 -6.46 -5.85
N GLY A 250 -22.97 -6.85 -4.73
CA GLY A 250 -23.62 -5.92 -3.81
C GLY A 250 -22.64 -4.99 -3.11
N THR A 251 -21.50 -5.49 -2.69
CA THR A 251 -20.44 -4.70 -2.05
C THR A 251 -19.77 -3.76 -3.06
N ILE A 252 -19.49 -4.21 -4.29
CA ILE A 252 -19.00 -3.34 -5.37
C ILE A 252 -20.01 -2.24 -5.68
N ALA A 253 -21.29 -2.57 -5.79
CA ALA A 253 -22.35 -1.57 -6.02
C ALA A 253 -22.44 -0.52 -4.90
N ALA A 254 -22.15 -0.89 -3.64
CA ALA A 254 -22.10 0.04 -2.52
C ALA A 254 -20.88 0.98 -2.57
N MET A 255 -19.75 0.52 -3.11
CA MET A 255 -18.51 1.31 -3.25
C MET A 255 -18.52 2.21 -4.49
N SER A 256 -19.14 1.77 -5.60
CA SER A 256 -19.09 2.45 -6.90
C SER A 256 -19.55 3.92 -6.89
N PRO A 257 -20.53 4.37 -6.07
CA PRO A 257 -20.90 5.79 -6.01
C PRO A 257 -19.79 6.73 -5.51
N PHE A 258 -18.76 6.20 -4.87
CA PHE A 258 -17.59 6.94 -4.36
C PHE A 258 -16.41 6.95 -5.32
N ALA A 259 -16.51 6.26 -6.46
CA ALA A 259 -15.51 6.31 -7.52
C ALA A 259 -15.53 7.69 -8.22
N SER A 260 -14.36 8.21 -8.51
CA SER A 260 -14.22 9.39 -9.36
C SER A 260 -14.53 9.02 -10.81
N TRP A 261 -15.18 9.92 -11.54
CA TRP A 261 -15.52 9.66 -12.94
C TRP A 261 -14.26 9.81 -13.84
N ALA A 262 -13.99 8.79 -14.67
CA ALA A 262 -12.94 8.79 -15.70
C ALA A 262 -11.52 9.14 -15.16
N ASP A 263 -11.19 8.70 -13.95
CA ASP A 263 -9.93 9.02 -13.27
C ASP A 263 -8.78 8.07 -13.60
N THR A 264 -9.08 6.92 -14.22
CA THR A 264 -8.08 5.98 -14.71
C THR A 264 -7.65 6.35 -16.13
N ASN A 265 -6.36 6.65 -16.33
CA ASN A 265 -5.88 7.11 -17.64
C ASN A 265 -5.76 5.98 -18.67
N ALA A 266 -5.96 6.30 -19.94
CA ALA A 266 -5.94 5.34 -21.05
C ALA A 266 -4.63 4.52 -21.14
N ALA A 267 -3.49 5.15 -20.86
CA ALA A 267 -2.18 4.49 -20.93
C ALA A 267 -2.04 3.39 -19.88
N VAL A 268 -2.49 3.63 -18.65
CA VAL A 268 -2.39 2.61 -17.59
C VAL A 268 -3.35 1.45 -17.81
N LEU A 269 -4.54 1.70 -18.35
CA LEU A 269 -5.52 0.65 -18.65
C LEU A 269 -5.00 -0.30 -19.72
N ALA A 270 -4.45 0.25 -20.83
CA ALA A 270 -3.82 -0.54 -21.88
C ALA A 270 -2.62 -1.35 -21.35
N ALA A 271 -1.76 -0.72 -20.54
CA ALA A 271 -0.61 -1.38 -19.91
C ALA A 271 -1.04 -2.52 -18.96
N ALA A 272 -2.13 -2.35 -18.22
CA ALA A 272 -2.66 -3.36 -17.31
C ALA A 272 -3.16 -4.59 -18.07
N VAL A 273 -3.93 -4.41 -19.13
CA VAL A 273 -4.41 -5.51 -19.99
C VAL A 273 -3.22 -6.28 -20.57
N ALA A 274 -2.21 -5.57 -21.11
CA ALA A 274 -0.99 -6.19 -21.64
C ALA A 274 -0.17 -6.92 -20.56
N SER A 275 -0.14 -6.38 -19.34
CA SER A 275 0.55 -7.02 -18.20
C SER A 275 -0.13 -8.31 -17.76
N LEU A 276 -1.47 -8.34 -17.70
CA LEU A 276 -2.24 -9.53 -17.34
C LEU A 276 -2.19 -10.61 -18.44
N ALA A 277 -1.99 -10.20 -19.69
CA ALA A 277 -1.82 -11.12 -20.82
C ALA A 277 -0.40 -11.72 -20.92
N ASP A 278 0.57 -11.29 -20.10
CA ASP A 278 1.92 -11.85 -20.06
C ASP A 278 2.06 -12.86 -18.89
N PRO A 279 1.90 -14.16 -19.11
CA PRO A 279 1.91 -15.16 -18.05
C PRO A 279 3.27 -15.28 -17.34
N ASP A 280 4.35 -14.87 -17.99
CA ASP A 280 5.71 -14.96 -17.44
C ASP A 280 6.11 -13.72 -16.61
N LEU A 281 5.32 -12.64 -16.66
CA LEU A 281 5.66 -11.39 -15.99
C LEU A 281 5.78 -11.56 -14.47
N VAL A 282 4.71 -12.03 -13.84
CA VAL A 282 4.67 -12.20 -12.38
C VAL A 282 5.69 -13.23 -11.89
N PRO A 283 5.79 -14.45 -12.45
CA PRO A 283 6.82 -15.40 -12.05
C PRO A 283 8.24 -14.86 -12.16
N ARG A 284 8.57 -14.18 -13.25
CA ARG A 284 9.90 -13.57 -13.50
C ARG A 284 10.21 -12.48 -12.48
N GLN A 285 9.28 -11.55 -12.24
CA GLN A 285 9.47 -10.45 -11.30
C GLN A 285 9.52 -10.95 -9.85
N LYS A 286 8.65 -11.89 -9.49
CA LYS A 286 8.67 -12.56 -8.18
C LYS A 286 10.01 -13.19 -7.91
N LYS A 287 10.53 -13.98 -8.87
CA LYS A 287 11.80 -14.67 -8.71
C LYS A 287 12.94 -13.70 -8.44
N VAL A 288 13.14 -12.70 -9.29
CA VAL A 288 14.29 -11.79 -9.17
C VAL A 288 14.23 -10.95 -7.88
N LEU A 289 13.04 -10.48 -7.51
CA LEU A 289 12.88 -9.66 -6.30
C LEU A 289 12.99 -10.51 -5.02
N ASN A 290 12.43 -11.71 -4.98
CA ASN A 290 12.55 -12.59 -3.83
C ASN A 290 13.97 -13.14 -3.67
N ASP A 291 14.68 -13.46 -4.74
CA ASP A 291 16.09 -13.85 -4.68
C ASP A 291 16.95 -12.71 -4.10
N THR A 292 16.73 -11.47 -4.55
CA THR A 292 17.41 -10.29 -4.00
C THR A 292 17.04 -10.04 -2.54
N ARG A 293 15.76 -10.23 -2.16
CA ARG A 293 15.32 -10.14 -0.75
C ARG A 293 16.05 -11.15 0.13
N LYS A 294 16.10 -12.41 -0.29
CA LYS A 294 16.79 -13.49 0.44
C LYS A 294 18.29 -13.18 0.61
N TRP A 295 18.94 -12.70 -0.44
CA TRP A 295 20.33 -12.28 -0.39
C TRP A 295 20.51 -11.11 0.57
N LEU A 296 19.68 -10.05 0.50
CA LEU A 296 19.73 -8.91 1.43
C LEU A 296 19.62 -9.39 2.89
N VAL A 297 18.62 -10.22 3.20
CA VAL A 297 18.42 -10.75 4.57
C VAL A 297 19.62 -11.60 5.01
N GLY A 298 20.17 -12.42 4.11
CA GLY A 298 21.38 -13.23 4.39
C GLY A 298 22.60 -12.37 4.73
N GLU A 299 22.85 -11.29 3.97
CA GLU A 299 23.97 -10.37 4.23
C GLU A 299 23.77 -9.57 5.53
N LEU A 300 22.54 -9.12 5.81
CA LEU A 300 22.21 -8.46 7.07
C LEU A 300 22.43 -9.39 8.28
N THR A 301 22.03 -10.65 8.17
CA THR A 301 22.25 -11.65 9.21
C THR A 301 23.75 -11.89 9.47
N LYS A 302 24.57 -12.00 8.41
CA LYS A 302 26.03 -12.11 8.52
C LYS A 302 26.66 -10.90 9.22
N GLN A 303 26.08 -9.71 9.04
CA GLN A 303 26.50 -8.47 9.70
C GLN A 303 25.92 -8.33 11.12
N GLY A 304 25.16 -9.30 11.62
CA GLY A 304 24.57 -9.30 12.97
C GLY A 304 23.26 -8.51 13.11
N PHE A 305 22.67 -8.02 12.01
CA PHE A 305 21.42 -7.30 12.08
C PHE A 305 20.22 -8.24 12.19
N ARG A 306 19.27 -7.89 13.05
CA ARG A 306 17.96 -8.55 13.16
C ARG A 306 17.00 -7.97 12.14
N THR A 307 16.24 -8.82 11.45
CA THR A 307 15.20 -8.44 10.51
C THR A 307 13.86 -9.03 10.91
N MET A 308 12.76 -8.38 10.54
CA MET A 308 11.44 -9.02 10.58
C MET A 308 11.33 -10.04 9.42
N PRO A 309 10.62 -11.16 9.60
CA PRO A 309 10.25 -12.03 8.49
C PRO A 309 9.55 -11.23 7.40
N SER A 310 9.98 -11.38 6.15
CA SER A 310 9.41 -10.60 5.05
C SER A 310 8.83 -11.46 3.96
N GLU A 311 7.57 -11.19 3.65
CA GLU A 311 6.79 -11.76 2.54
C GLU A 311 6.37 -10.65 1.54
N ALA A 312 7.13 -9.53 1.49
CA ALA A 312 6.91 -8.40 0.61
C ALA A 312 8.20 -8.00 -0.13
N ASN A 313 8.16 -6.95 -0.97
CA ASN A 313 9.35 -6.42 -1.63
C ASN A 313 10.10 -5.37 -0.79
N PHE A 314 10.14 -5.55 0.52
CA PHE A 314 10.90 -4.72 1.46
C PHE A 314 11.21 -5.50 2.74
N VAL A 315 12.20 -5.03 3.50
CA VAL A 315 12.64 -5.64 4.75
C VAL A 315 12.66 -4.58 5.84
N MET A 316 12.25 -4.95 7.07
CA MET A 316 12.43 -4.15 8.29
C MET A 316 13.69 -4.62 9.02
N ILE A 317 14.58 -3.69 9.32
CA ILE A 317 15.90 -3.93 9.94
C ILE A 317 15.94 -3.22 11.29
N ASP A 318 16.25 -3.92 12.36
CA ASP A 318 16.50 -3.33 13.68
C ASP A 318 17.87 -2.64 13.67
N VAL A 319 17.89 -1.33 13.83
CA VAL A 319 19.12 -0.52 13.90
C VAL A 319 19.53 -0.18 15.33
N GLY A 320 18.86 -0.74 16.33
CA GLY A 320 19.19 -0.59 17.76
C GLY A 320 18.89 0.77 18.38
N GLY A 321 18.39 1.74 17.59
CA GLY A 321 18.08 3.08 18.04
C GLY A 321 17.17 3.84 17.08
N ASP A 322 16.92 5.14 17.34
CA ASP A 322 16.06 5.96 16.48
C ASP A 322 16.58 5.98 15.04
N VAL A 323 15.71 5.64 14.09
CA VAL A 323 16.06 5.59 12.65
C VAL A 323 16.28 6.96 12.02
N THR A 324 15.90 8.07 12.67
CA THR A 324 15.98 9.42 12.07
C THR A 324 17.39 9.78 11.64
N PRO A 325 18.43 9.67 12.49
CA PRO A 325 19.82 9.96 12.08
C PRO A 325 20.32 8.96 11.02
N VAL A 326 19.89 7.71 11.08
CA VAL A 326 20.26 6.67 10.10
C VAL A 326 19.71 7.02 8.71
N ILE A 327 18.44 7.42 8.62
CA ILE A 327 17.80 7.86 7.36
C ILE A 327 18.55 9.08 6.79
N GLN A 328 18.96 10.03 7.64
CA GLN A 328 19.69 11.21 7.21
C GLN A 328 21.09 10.87 6.70
N ALA A 329 21.80 9.95 7.36
CA ALA A 329 23.13 9.49 6.96
C ALA A 329 23.11 8.75 5.61
N PHE A 330 22.13 7.86 5.38
CA PHE A 330 21.92 7.24 4.07
C PHE A 330 21.61 8.28 3.00
N ARG A 331 20.74 9.24 3.30
CA ARG A 331 20.39 10.31 2.36
C ARG A 331 21.61 11.15 1.97
N ALA A 332 22.53 11.43 2.91
CA ALA A 332 23.78 12.14 2.62
C ALA A 332 24.67 11.38 1.62
N GLN A 333 24.56 10.04 1.59
CA GLN A 333 25.24 9.17 0.61
C GLN A 333 24.38 8.89 -0.63
N LYS A 334 23.30 9.66 -0.86
CA LYS A 334 22.35 9.51 -1.97
C LYS A 334 21.64 8.14 -2.01
N ILE A 335 21.47 7.50 -0.86
CA ILE A 335 20.68 6.28 -0.69
C ILE A 335 19.40 6.65 0.05
N LEU A 336 18.25 6.53 -0.61
CA LEU A 336 16.96 6.85 -0.02
C LEU A 336 16.32 5.57 0.52
N VAL A 337 16.21 5.47 1.84
CA VAL A 337 15.55 4.38 2.56
C VAL A 337 14.16 4.79 3.05
N GLY A 338 13.40 3.87 3.64
CA GLY A 338 12.05 4.12 4.15
C GLY A 338 12.00 5.20 5.22
N ARG A 339 10.81 5.76 5.44
CA ARG A 339 10.57 6.76 6.49
C ARG A 339 10.56 6.13 7.89
N LYS A 340 10.62 6.97 8.92
CA LYS A 340 10.33 6.56 10.30
C LYS A 340 8.86 6.17 10.45
N PHE A 341 8.62 5.11 11.20
CA PHE A 341 7.29 4.70 11.67
C PHE A 341 7.21 4.97 13.17
N PRO A 342 6.26 5.80 13.67
CA PRO A 342 6.21 6.19 15.09
C PRO A 342 6.12 4.99 16.05
N SER A 343 5.37 3.95 15.68
CA SER A 343 5.20 2.72 16.48
C SER A 343 6.40 1.77 16.40
N LEU A 344 7.35 2.01 15.51
CA LEU A 344 8.55 1.18 15.27
C LEU A 344 9.79 2.08 15.08
N PRO A 345 10.16 2.91 16.09
CA PRO A 345 11.13 3.99 15.93
C PRO A 345 12.56 3.53 15.66
N ASN A 346 12.89 2.27 15.97
CA ASN A 346 14.21 1.64 15.77
C ASN A 346 14.25 0.68 14.57
N TRP A 347 13.17 0.58 13.80
CA TRP A 347 13.07 -0.31 12.66
C TRP A 347 13.15 0.47 11.34
N LEU A 348 14.23 0.26 10.59
CA LEU A 348 14.44 0.85 9.27
C LEU A 348 13.79 -0.02 8.20
N ARG A 349 12.90 0.55 7.38
CA ARG A 349 12.36 -0.16 6.21
C ARG A 349 13.24 0.09 4.99
N VAL A 350 13.63 -0.98 4.31
CA VAL A 350 14.42 -0.94 3.08
C VAL A 350 13.69 -1.69 1.99
N THR A 351 13.41 -1.02 0.88
CA THR A 351 12.81 -1.64 -0.32
C THR A 351 13.82 -2.57 -0.99
N VAL A 352 13.36 -3.68 -1.53
CA VAL A 352 14.18 -4.56 -2.37
C VAL A 352 14.36 -3.90 -3.74
N GLY A 353 15.52 -3.32 -3.97
CA GLY A 353 15.95 -2.72 -5.22
C GLY A 353 16.55 -3.74 -6.18
N LYS A 354 17.24 -3.26 -7.22
CA LYS A 354 18.13 -4.08 -8.03
C LYS A 354 19.31 -4.58 -7.19
N HIS A 355 19.99 -5.64 -7.64
CA HIS A 355 21.10 -6.21 -6.90
C HIS A 355 22.19 -5.16 -6.58
N GLU A 356 22.57 -4.34 -7.56
CA GLU A 356 23.55 -3.26 -7.41
C GLU A 356 23.10 -2.16 -6.44
N GLU A 357 21.80 -1.84 -6.38
CA GLU A 357 21.24 -0.86 -5.45
C GLU A 357 21.28 -1.38 -4.01
N VAL A 358 20.92 -2.65 -3.82
CA VAL A 358 20.99 -3.33 -2.52
C VAL A 358 22.46 -3.51 -2.09
N ALA A 359 23.39 -3.81 -3.01
CA ALA A 359 24.82 -3.88 -2.73
C ALA A 359 25.37 -2.54 -2.23
N ALA A 360 24.99 -1.43 -2.85
CA ALA A 360 25.36 -0.09 -2.39
C ALA A 360 24.84 0.22 -0.98
N PHE A 361 23.59 -0.17 -0.67
CA PHE A 361 23.04 -0.05 0.67
C PHE A 361 23.83 -0.87 1.69
N LEU A 362 24.10 -2.15 1.40
CA LEU A 362 24.85 -3.05 2.29
C LEU A 362 26.28 -2.59 2.53
N ALA A 363 26.95 -2.00 1.53
CA ALA A 363 28.30 -1.45 1.67
C ALA A 363 28.33 -0.19 2.56
N ALA A 364 27.28 0.64 2.50
CA ALA A 364 27.18 1.86 3.30
C ALA A 364 26.78 1.59 4.77
N LEU A 365 26.01 0.53 5.01
CA LEU A 365 25.36 0.25 6.29
C LEU A 365 26.36 0.20 7.48
N PRO A 366 27.52 -0.49 7.43
CA PRO A 366 28.44 -0.57 8.57
C PRO A 366 29.06 0.78 8.98
N GLY A 367 29.17 1.72 8.04
CA GLY A 367 29.65 3.09 8.32
C GLY A 367 28.58 4.01 8.91
N ILE A 368 27.31 3.61 8.91
CA ILE A 368 26.17 4.40 9.37
C ILE A 368 25.60 3.83 10.67
N VAL A 369 25.46 2.51 10.74
CA VAL A 369 24.90 1.80 11.90
C VAL A 369 25.99 0.85 12.43
N PRO A 370 26.49 1.07 13.66
CA PRO A 370 27.38 0.10 14.27
C PRO A 370 26.74 -1.29 14.30
N ALA A 371 27.52 -2.32 13.99
CA ALA A 371 27.02 -3.69 14.12
C ALA A 371 26.46 -3.89 15.53
N PRO A 372 25.25 -4.49 15.68
CA PRO A 372 24.73 -4.77 17.00
C PRO A 372 25.77 -5.62 17.76
N THR A 373 26.20 -5.14 18.94
CA THR A 373 26.99 -5.98 19.84
C THR A 373 26.17 -7.21 20.15
N ALA A 374 26.71 -8.40 19.86
CA ALA A 374 26.07 -9.64 20.22
C ALA A 374 25.63 -9.55 21.69
N ALA A 375 24.32 -9.60 21.93
CA ALA A 375 23.83 -9.71 23.29
C ALA A 375 24.41 -10.98 23.90
N ALA A 376 25.20 -10.82 24.96
CA ALA A 376 25.82 -11.89 25.70
C ALA A 376 24.77 -12.77 26.38
#